data_2c02f57013059ddad24475edab2b81bc
#
_entry.id   2c02f57013059ddad24475edab2b81bc
#
_cell.length_a   1.000
_cell.length_b   1.000
_cell.length_c   1.000
_cell.angle_alpha   90.00
_cell.angle_beta   90.00
_cell.angle_gamma   90.00
#
_symmetry.space_group_name_H-M   'P 1'
#
loop_
_entity.id
_entity.type
_entity.pdbx_description
1 polymer ?
#
loop_
_entity_poly.entity_id
_entity_poly.type
_entity_poly.pdbx_seq_one_letter_code
_entity_poly.pdbx_strand_id
1 'polypeptide(L)'
;MSNDLVRFSVAMPEGLLMEFDQLVARRGLAKNRSEVVRDLVRDALVEEECATPGSLVMGTLTIIYDHHSNDLQEKLHTIQHDYFDTIISTMHVHVDEHMCLEVIVMRGETGLV
;
A
#
# COMPACT_ATOMS: atom_id res chain seq x y z
N MET A 1 -12.18 22.79 0.54
CA MET A 1 -11.88 22.89 -0.91
C MET A 1 -13.14 22.68 -1.73
N SER A 2 -13.26 23.45 -2.79
CA SER A 2 -14.35 23.28 -3.75
C SER A 2 -14.25 21.93 -4.47
N ASN A 3 -15.39 21.31 -4.76
CA ASN A 3 -15.45 20.13 -5.61
C ASN A 3 -15.73 20.47 -7.08
N ASP A 4 -15.67 21.73 -7.43
CA ASP A 4 -15.88 22.18 -8.81
C ASP A 4 -14.76 21.64 -9.71
N LEU A 5 -15.13 21.16 -10.89
CA LEU A 5 -14.18 20.65 -11.85
C LEU A 5 -13.45 21.79 -12.55
N VAL A 6 -12.14 21.71 -12.59
CA VAL A 6 -11.27 22.62 -13.32
C VAL A 6 -10.53 21.83 -14.39
N ARG A 7 -10.54 22.33 -15.62
CA ARG A 7 -9.81 21.71 -16.72
C ARG A 7 -8.37 22.16 -16.72
N PHE A 8 -7.46 21.24 -16.95
CA PHE A 8 -6.06 21.52 -17.19
C PHE A 8 -5.53 20.60 -18.28
N SER A 9 -4.38 20.90 -18.82
CA SER A 9 -3.77 20.09 -19.87
C SER A 9 -2.35 19.69 -19.50
N VAL A 10 -1.91 18.56 -20.03
CA VAL A 10 -0.57 18.04 -19.83
C VAL A 10 0.01 17.66 -21.18
N ALA A 11 1.23 18.12 -21.46
CA ALA A 11 2.01 17.65 -22.60
C ALA A 11 2.89 16.49 -22.17
N MET A 12 2.89 15.42 -22.94
CA MET A 12 3.75 14.28 -22.69
C MET A 12 4.23 13.66 -23.99
N PRO A 13 5.36 12.91 -23.96
CA PRO A 13 5.82 12.20 -25.14
C PRO A 13 4.78 11.22 -25.68
N GLU A 14 4.72 11.07 -27.00
CA GLU A 14 3.75 10.21 -27.67
C GLU A 14 3.79 8.76 -27.14
N GLY A 15 4.99 8.20 -26.97
CA GLY A 15 5.16 6.85 -26.46
C GLY A 15 4.58 6.67 -25.06
N LEU A 16 4.75 7.66 -24.19
CA LEU A 16 4.19 7.63 -22.83
C LEU A 16 2.66 7.72 -22.88
N LEU A 17 2.10 8.55 -23.76
CA LEU A 17 0.66 8.63 -23.92
C LEU A 17 0.06 7.31 -24.41
N MET A 18 0.73 6.60 -25.31
CA MET A 18 0.30 5.28 -25.75
C MET A 18 0.25 4.28 -24.60
N GLU A 19 1.28 4.26 -23.77
CA GLU A 19 1.30 3.41 -22.57
C GLU A 19 0.22 3.78 -21.58
N PHE A 20 -0.01 5.08 -21.39
CA PHE A 20 -1.08 5.57 -20.53
C PHE A 20 -2.47 5.15 -21.04
N ASP A 21 -2.72 5.25 -22.34
CA ASP A 21 -4.00 4.82 -22.92
C ASP A 21 -4.21 3.30 -22.77
N GLN A 22 -3.16 2.51 -22.82
CA GLN A 22 -3.23 1.09 -22.52
C GLN A 22 -3.58 0.84 -21.06
N LEU A 23 -3.03 1.63 -20.15
CA LEU A 23 -3.39 1.56 -18.73
C LEU A 23 -4.88 1.91 -18.52
N VAL A 24 -5.35 2.97 -19.15
CA VAL A 24 -6.78 3.37 -19.08
C VAL A 24 -7.67 2.22 -19.55
N ALA A 25 -7.34 1.58 -20.66
CA ALA A 25 -8.10 0.45 -21.19
C ALA A 25 -8.13 -0.73 -20.21
N ARG A 26 -7.04 -1.02 -19.51
CA ARG A 26 -6.98 -2.09 -18.52
C ARG A 26 -7.77 -1.80 -17.25
N ARG A 27 -8.05 -0.52 -16.96
CA ARG A 27 -8.81 -0.10 -15.77
C ARG A 27 -10.32 -0.31 -15.93
N GLY A 28 -10.79 -0.67 -17.11
CA GLY A 28 -12.17 -1.03 -17.38
C GLY A 28 -12.92 -0.02 -18.24
N LEU A 29 -14.08 -0.43 -18.73
CA LEU A 29 -14.89 0.33 -19.69
C LEU A 29 -15.46 1.64 -19.12
N ALA A 30 -15.64 1.71 -17.81
CA ALA A 30 -16.18 2.89 -17.14
C ALA A 30 -15.12 3.98 -16.88
N LYS A 31 -13.86 3.67 -17.11
CA LYS A 31 -12.74 4.61 -16.86
C LYS A 31 -12.37 5.34 -18.15
N ASN A 32 -12.02 6.61 -18.00
CA ASN A 32 -11.48 7.44 -19.06
C ASN A 32 -10.17 8.08 -18.59
N ARG A 33 -9.50 8.82 -19.47
CA ARG A 33 -8.23 9.47 -19.13
C ARG A 33 -8.33 10.34 -17.89
N SER A 34 -9.37 11.15 -17.78
CA SER A 34 -9.55 12.06 -16.64
C SER A 34 -9.71 11.32 -15.33
N GLU A 35 -10.48 10.24 -15.31
CA GLU A 35 -10.68 9.45 -14.09
C GLU A 35 -9.40 8.74 -13.66
N VAL A 36 -8.67 8.17 -14.62
CA VAL A 36 -7.40 7.50 -14.30
C VAL A 36 -6.36 8.50 -13.81
N VAL A 37 -6.29 9.69 -14.41
CA VAL A 37 -5.42 10.76 -13.91
C VAL A 37 -5.79 11.14 -12.47
N ARG A 38 -7.08 11.30 -12.17
CA ARG A 38 -7.51 11.60 -10.80
C ARG A 38 -7.12 10.50 -9.82
N ASP A 39 -7.28 9.25 -10.22
CA ASP A 39 -6.90 8.12 -9.38
C ASP A 39 -5.39 8.12 -9.11
N LEU A 40 -4.58 8.32 -10.14
CA LEU A 40 -3.12 8.41 -10.00
C LEU A 40 -2.69 9.56 -9.11
N VAL A 41 -3.33 10.72 -9.23
CA VAL A 41 -3.03 11.88 -8.37
C VAL A 41 -3.41 11.58 -6.92
N ARG A 42 -4.57 10.98 -6.68
CA ARG A 42 -4.98 10.59 -5.32
C ARG A 42 -4.00 9.60 -4.70
N ASP A 43 -3.59 8.61 -5.48
CA ASP A 43 -2.61 7.61 -5.02
C ASP A 43 -1.28 8.26 -4.66
N ALA A 44 -0.79 9.17 -5.52
CA ALA A 44 0.45 9.90 -5.25
C ALA A 44 0.36 10.78 -4.00
N LEU A 45 -0.78 11.44 -3.77
CA LEU A 45 -0.99 12.27 -2.58
C LEU A 45 -1.04 11.42 -1.31
N VAL A 46 -1.70 10.26 -1.35
CA VAL A 46 -1.72 9.33 -0.22
C VAL A 46 -0.31 8.84 0.09
N GLU A 47 0.45 8.48 -0.92
CA GLU A 47 1.84 8.04 -0.76
C GLU A 47 2.72 9.13 -0.15
N GLU A 48 2.57 10.36 -0.61
CA GLU A 48 3.27 11.53 -0.07
C GLU A 48 2.91 11.78 1.39
N GLU A 49 1.64 11.70 1.73
CA GLU A 49 1.17 11.84 3.12
C GLU A 49 1.74 10.75 4.02
N CYS A 50 1.77 9.51 3.55
CA CYS A 50 2.38 8.40 4.29
C CYS A 50 3.88 8.59 4.50
N ALA A 51 4.56 9.30 3.62
CA ALA A 51 5.98 9.61 3.73
C ALA A 51 6.27 10.83 4.63
N THR A 52 5.26 11.66 4.96
CA THR A 52 5.43 12.86 5.78
C THR A 52 5.69 12.47 7.24
N PRO A 53 6.81 12.92 7.84
CA PRO A 53 7.11 12.62 9.24
C PRO A 53 6.02 13.11 10.20
N GLY A 54 5.66 12.29 11.18
CA GLY A 54 4.67 12.65 12.20
C GLY A 54 3.22 12.45 11.80
N SER A 55 2.91 12.07 10.57
CA SER A 55 1.55 11.72 10.16
C SER A 55 1.10 10.42 10.81
N LEU A 56 -0.14 10.39 11.29
CA LEU A 56 -0.74 9.16 11.81
C LEU A 56 -1.22 8.32 10.63
N VAL A 57 -0.71 7.10 10.53
CA VAL A 57 -1.02 6.18 9.42
C VAL A 57 -1.39 4.81 9.95
N MET A 58 -2.09 4.05 9.12
CA MET A 58 -2.29 2.62 9.30
C MET A 58 -1.63 1.88 8.15
N GLY A 59 -1.04 0.75 8.45
CA GLY A 59 -0.38 -0.07 7.47
C GLY A 59 -0.56 -1.54 7.75
N THR A 60 -0.31 -2.36 6.73
CA THR A 60 -0.26 -3.80 6.87
C THR A 60 1.05 -4.32 6.29
N LEU A 61 1.62 -5.31 6.96
CA LEU A 61 2.75 -6.07 6.46
C LEU A 61 2.32 -7.52 6.29
N THR A 62 2.47 -8.04 5.09
CA THR A 62 2.15 -9.45 4.81
C THR A 62 3.44 -10.19 4.49
N ILE A 63 3.70 -11.25 5.22
CA ILE A 63 4.92 -12.05 5.11
C ILE A 63 4.54 -13.50 4.85
N ILE A 64 5.21 -14.14 3.91
CA ILE A 64 5.13 -15.57 3.70
C ILE A 64 6.48 -16.16 4.07
N TYR A 65 6.47 -17.17 4.91
CA TYR A 65 7.70 -17.80 5.39
C TYR A 65 7.49 -19.28 5.66
N ASP A 66 8.59 -20.03 5.69
CA ASP A 66 8.59 -21.44 6.08
C ASP A 66 8.57 -21.53 7.61
N HIS A 67 7.54 -22.17 8.17
CA HIS A 67 7.41 -22.30 9.63
C HIS A 67 8.46 -23.23 10.27
N HIS A 68 9.20 -23.96 9.44
CA HIS A 68 10.36 -24.73 9.90
C HIS A 68 11.64 -23.88 10.02
N SER A 69 11.61 -22.63 9.57
CA SER A 69 12.72 -21.69 9.80
C SER A 69 12.84 -21.41 11.30
N ASN A 70 13.93 -21.87 11.87
CA ASN A 70 14.10 -22.03 13.32
C ASN A 70 13.92 -20.76 14.15
N ASP A 71 14.25 -19.57 13.60
CA ASP A 71 14.29 -18.33 14.39
C ASP A 71 13.26 -17.30 13.96
N LEU A 72 12.67 -17.44 12.78
CA LEU A 72 11.85 -16.37 12.19
C LEU A 72 10.56 -16.14 12.99
N GLN A 73 9.86 -17.21 13.36
CA GLN A 73 8.63 -17.12 14.11
C GLN A 73 8.85 -16.50 15.49
N GLU A 74 9.94 -16.88 16.17
CA GLU A 74 10.32 -16.32 17.46
C GLU A 74 10.72 -14.85 17.33
N LYS A 75 11.49 -14.49 16.31
CA LYS A 75 11.85 -13.10 16.03
C LYS A 75 10.64 -12.23 15.74
N LEU A 76 9.70 -12.72 14.94
CA LEU A 76 8.45 -12.02 14.66
C LEU A 76 7.63 -11.80 15.93
N HIS A 77 7.55 -12.81 16.78
CA HIS A 77 6.85 -12.71 18.05
C HIS A 77 7.49 -11.67 18.98
N THR A 78 8.82 -11.65 19.04
CA THR A 78 9.57 -10.67 19.83
C THR A 78 9.35 -9.25 19.34
N ILE A 79 9.41 -9.04 18.02
CA ILE A 79 9.18 -7.73 17.41
C ILE A 79 7.75 -7.25 17.71
N GLN A 80 6.77 -8.11 17.58
CA GLN A 80 5.37 -7.78 17.88
C GLN A 80 5.20 -7.38 19.34
N HIS A 81 5.88 -8.06 20.25
CA HIS A 81 5.86 -7.74 21.67
C HIS A 81 6.55 -6.40 21.97
N ASP A 82 7.70 -6.14 21.34
CA ASP A 82 8.46 -4.90 21.55
C ASP A 82 7.74 -3.66 21.00
N TYR A 83 6.92 -3.83 19.98
CA TYR A 83 6.18 -2.76 19.31
C TYR A 83 4.66 -2.86 19.53
N PHE A 84 4.23 -3.33 20.68
CA PHE A 84 2.80 -3.58 20.93
C PHE A 84 1.94 -2.31 20.81
N ASP A 85 2.50 -1.13 21.04
CA ASP A 85 1.78 0.13 20.87
C ASP A 85 1.49 0.47 19.41
N THR A 86 2.31 -0.03 18.51
CA THR A 86 2.19 0.20 17.07
C THR A 86 1.44 -0.93 16.38
N ILE A 87 1.68 -2.17 16.80
CA ILE A 87 1.02 -3.34 16.23
C ILE A 87 -0.32 -3.57 16.90
N ILE A 88 -1.41 -3.43 16.11
CA ILE A 88 -2.78 -3.58 16.62
C ILE A 88 -3.18 -5.04 16.68
N SER A 89 -2.88 -5.80 15.62
CA SER A 89 -3.35 -7.17 15.48
C SER A 89 -2.46 -7.92 14.51
N THR A 90 -2.43 -9.22 14.65
CA THR A 90 -1.78 -10.11 13.71
C THR A 90 -2.70 -11.27 13.36
N MET A 91 -2.58 -11.76 12.14
CA MET A 91 -3.30 -12.94 11.69
C MET A 91 -2.29 -13.92 11.12
N HIS A 92 -2.34 -15.16 11.62
CA HIS A 92 -1.48 -16.24 11.17
C HIS A 92 -2.30 -17.23 10.37
N VAL A 93 -1.88 -17.49 9.15
CA VAL A 93 -2.58 -18.40 8.24
C VAL A 93 -1.61 -19.51 7.79
N HIS A 94 -2.03 -20.75 7.92
CA HIS A 94 -1.31 -21.88 7.36
C HIS A 94 -1.65 -22.02 5.89
N VAL A 95 -0.66 -21.79 5.02
CA VAL A 95 -0.83 -21.90 3.57
C VAL A 95 -0.79 -23.36 3.16
N ASP A 96 0.20 -24.09 3.67
CA ASP A 96 0.37 -25.54 3.47
C ASP A 96 1.17 -26.14 4.64
N GLU A 97 1.69 -27.34 4.48
CA GLU A 97 2.47 -28.05 5.50
C GLU A 97 3.76 -27.31 5.90
N HIS A 98 4.30 -26.50 5.01
CA HIS A 98 5.59 -25.84 5.20
C HIS A 98 5.49 -24.32 5.31
N MET A 99 4.54 -23.71 4.64
CA MET A 99 4.47 -22.27 4.47
C MET A 99 3.37 -21.65 5.31
N CYS A 100 3.71 -20.54 5.93
CA CYS A 100 2.78 -19.72 6.71
C CYS A 100 2.74 -18.31 6.12
N LEU A 101 1.57 -17.69 6.20
CA LEU A 101 1.37 -16.29 5.88
C LEU A 101 1.00 -15.56 7.17
N GLU A 102 1.66 -14.45 7.42
CA GLU A 102 1.34 -13.61 8.56
C GLU A 102 1.01 -12.20 8.08
N VAL A 103 -0.11 -11.67 8.56
CA VAL A 103 -0.55 -10.32 8.29
C VAL A 103 -0.47 -9.53 9.58
N ILE A 104 0.29 -8.46 9.59
CA ILE A 104 0.49 -7.59 10.74
C ILE A 104 -0.19 -6.26 10.44
N VAL A 105 -1.15 -5.87 11.28
CA VAL A 105 -1.84 -4.58 11.17
C VAL A 105 -1.21 -3.61 12.15
N MET A 106 -0.79 -2.46 11.64
CA MET A 106 -0.05 -1.46 12.40
C MET A 106 -0.75 -0.10 12.34
N ARG A 107 -0.58 0.67 13.38
CA ARG A 107 -1.05 2.06 13.48
C ARG A 107 -0.01 2.87 14.23
N GLY A 108 0.31 4.04 13.73
CA GLY A 108 1.28 4.90 14.40
C GLY A 108 1.71 6.04 13.51
N GLU A 109 2.71 6.77 13.98
CA GLU A 109 3.32 7.82 13.21
C GLU A 109 4.16 7.24 12.08
N THR A 110 4.22 7.96 10.96
CA THR A 110 5.12 7.65 9.86
C THR A 110 6.56 7.54 10.37
N GLY A 111 7.24 6.49 10.00
CA GLY A 111 8.59 6.20 10.51
C GLY A 111 8.61 5.10 11.57
N LEU A 112 7.49 4.84 12.26
CA LEU A 112 7.31 3.70 13.15
C LEU A 112 6.59 2.54 12.45
N VAL A 113 5.72 2.87 11.51
CA VAL A 113 4.98 1.94 10.67
C VAL A 113 5.74 1.71 9.36
#